data_f221fca2f246f3ddc9b3ccdd07e35afe
#
_entry.id   f221fca2f246f3ddc9b3ccdd07e35afe
#
_cell.length_a   1.000
_cell.length_b   1.000
_cell.length_c   1.000
_cell.angle_alpha   90.00
_cell.angle_beta   90.00
_cell.angle_gamma   90.00
#
_symmetry.space_group_name_H-M   'P 1'
#
loop_
_entity.id
_entity.type
_entity.pdbx_description
1 polymer ?
#
loop_
_entity_poly.entity_id
_entity_poly.type
_entity_poly.pdbx_seq_one_letter_code
_entity_poly.pdbx_strand_id
1 'polypeptide(L)'
;MENLAKQVKILKIYAIVLTVIVLAFIVYTLTLNGGHYKELTAERINIVEKTGKIRMVISNREMQHPGRMDDKDLPKRDRPAGMIFFNDEGDEDGGLVYDGDKNGASMTYSFDQYKNDQIMQLQYEQENGKGNMLRSYGLKLWERKDEFTLSKQLSYFDSLEKLKADTTAYNNGVKKFKAAGYTHQRLFVGKNTKGEVGLFLNDAGGKPRLNIYINKQNQPVIETLDESGRIISSK
;
A
#
# COMPACT_ATOMS: atom_id res chain seq x y z
N MET A 1 -10.81 -32.15 -68.23
CA MET A 1 -11.58 -32.49 -66.97
C MET A 1 -10.73 -33.21 -65.92
N GLU A 2 -9.87 -34.12 -66.30
CA GLU A 2 -9.00 -34.89 -65.37
C GLU A 2 -8.06 -34.04 -64.55
N ASN A 3 -7.47 -32.98 -65.10
CA ASN A 3 -6.56 -32.07 -64.44
C ASN A 3 -7.29 -31.20 -63.33
N LEU A 4 -8.54 -30.81 -63.59
CA LEU A 4 -9.36 -30.07 -62.61
C LEU A 4 -9.76 -30.94 -61.39
N ALA A 5 -10.15 -32.22 -61.68
CA ALA A 5 -10.46 -33.17 -60.63
C ALA A 5 -9.27 -33.46 -59.72
N LYS A 6 -8.06 -33.54 -60.27
CA LYS A 6 -6.80 -33.74 -59.55
C LYS A 6 -6.48 -32.50 -58.66
N GLN A 7 -6.64 -31.27 -59.20
CA GLN A 7 -6.44 -30.04 -58.45
C GLN A 7 -7.45 -29.91 -57.29
N VAL A 8 -8.72 -30.22 -57.48
CA VAL A 8 -9.76 -30.22 -56.46
C VAL A 8 -9.43 -31.25 -55.34
N LYS A 9 -8.96 -32.44 -55.74
CA LYS A 9 -8.54 -33.45 -54.75
C LYS A 9 -7.36 -32.98 -53.87
N ILE A 10 -6.36 -32.35 -54.49
CA ILE A 10 -5.19 -31.79 -53.77
C ILE A 10 -5.66 -30.66 -52.82
N LEU A 11 -6.53 -29.76 -53.27
CA LEU A 11 -7.07 -28.68 -52.45
C LEU A 11 -7.88 -29.20 -51.25
N LYS A 12 -8.68 -30.25 -51.45
CA LYS A 12 -9.41 -30.91 -50.34
C LYS A 12 -8.46 -31.50 -49.30
N ILE A 13 -7.40 -32.21 -49.75
CA ILE A 13 -6.41 -32.78 -48.85
C ILE A 13 -5.71 -31.66 -48.08
N TYR A 14 -5.29 -30.58 -48.75
CA TYR A 14 -4.67 -29.41 -48.13
C TYR A 14 -5.57 -28.78 -47.08
N ALA A 15 -6.86 -28.57 -47.38
CA ALA A 15 -7.82 -28.02 -46.44
C ALA A 15 -7.99 -28.90 -45.21
N ILE A 16 -8.12 -30.24 -45.39
CA ILE A 16 -8.21 -31.18 -44.27
C ILE A 16 -6.96 -31.11 -43.38
N VAL A 17 -5.77 -31.16 -43.97
CA VAL A 17 -4.50 -31.08 -43.23
C VAL A 17 -4.40 -29.79 -42.46
N LEU A 18 -4.70 -28.65 -43.06
CA LEU A 18 -4.69 -27.36 -42.42
C LEU A 18 -5.67 -27.30 -41.24
N THR A 19 -6.89 -27.83 -41.44
CA THR A 19 -7.91 -27.86 -40.36
C THR A 19 -7.40 -28.72 -39.16
N VAL A 20 -6.79 -29.87 -39.41
CA VAL A 20 -6.23 -30.72 -38.36
C VAL A 20 -5.10 -30.02 -37.62
N ILE A 21 -4.20 -29.30 -38.32
CA ILE A 21 -3.13 -28.53 -37.71
C ILE A 21 -3.69 -27.43 -36.83
N VAL A 22 -4.70 -26.67 -37.30
CA VAL A 22 -5.35 -25.60 -36.54
C VAL A 22 -6.03 -26.16 -35.28
N LEU A 23 -6.76 -27.27 -35.41
CA LEU A 23 -7.41 -27.92 -34.26
C LEU A 23 -6.38 -28.44 -33.23
N ALA A 24 -5.31 -29.07 -33.71
CA ALA A 24 -4.20 -29.52 -32.84
C ALA A 24 -3.53 -28.34 -32.12
N PHE A 25 -3.33 -27.21 -32.81
CA PHE A 25 -2.79 -26.00 -32.20
C PHE A 25 -3.73 -25.41 -31.15
N ILE A 26 -5.07 -25.36 -31.42
CA ILE A 26 -6.05 -24.91 -30.43
C ILE A 26 -6.06 -25.83 -29.20
N VAL A 27 -6.07 -27.14 -29.38
CA VAL A 27 -5.99 -28.11 -28.25
C VAL A 27 -4.69 -27.91 -27.47
N TYR A 28 -3.57 -27.79 -28.17
CA TYR A 28 -2.27 -27.53 -27.55
C TYR A 28 -2.28 -26.23 -26.72
N THR A 29 -2.81 -25.12 -27.24
CA THR A 29 -2.89 -23.84 -26.48
C THR A 29 -3.84 -23.93 -25.29
N LEU A 30 -4.95 -24.67 -25.40
CA LEU A 30 -5.90 -24.90 -24.29
C LEU A 30 -5.31 -25.79 -23.19
N THR A 31 -4.45 -26.75 -23.55
CA THR A 31 -3.80 -27.64 -22.55
C THR A 31 -2.61 -27.01 -21.85
N LEU A 32 -2.00 -25.97 -22.43
CA LEU A 32 -0.91 -25.20 -21.82
C LEU A 32 -1.35 -24.32 -20.63
N ASN A 33 -2.66 -24.11 -20.43
CA ASN A 33 -3.18 -23.20 -19.39
C ASN A 33 -3.16 -23.79 -17.95
N GLY A 34 -2.56 -24.95 -17.73
CA GLY A 34 -2.34 -25.57 -16.40
C GLY A 34 -0.86 -25.57 -16.01
N GLY A 35 -0.17 -24.44 -16.12
CA GLY A 35 1.29 -24.39 -15.99
C GLY A 35 1.81 -24.47 -14.56
N HIS A 36 2.57 -25.50 -14.23
CA HIS A 36 3.56 -25.44 -13.16
C HIS A 36 4.75 -24.64 -13.65
N TYR A 37 4.90 -23.38 -13.17
CA TYR A 37 6.07 -22.56 -13.44
C TYR A 37 7.12 -22.79 -12.37
N LYS A 38 8.35 -23.12 -12.74
CA LYS A 38 9.48 -23.13 -11.79
C LYS A 38 9.88 -21.70 -11.40
N GLU A 39 9.65 -20.74 -12.28
CA GLU A 39 9.93 -19.33 -12.11
C GLU A 39 8.92 -18.53 -12.93
N LEU A 40 8.45 -17.41 -12.38
CA LEU A 40 7.58 -16.46 -13.06
C LEU A 40 8.19 -15.06 -12.97
N THR A 41 8.56 -14.48 -14.11
CA THR A 41 8.98 -13.07 -14.21
C THR A 41 7.79 -12.26 -14.72
N ALA A 42 7.32 -11.31 -13.91
CA ALA A 42 6.18 -10.47 -14.23
C ALA A 42 6.35 -9.06 -13.63
N GLU A 43 5.85 -8.05 -14.32
CA GLU A 43 5.79 -6.68 -13.79
C GLU A 43 4.60 -6.49 -12.85
N ARG A 44 3.53 -7.25 -13.07
CA ARG A 44 2.32 -7.25 -12.23
C ARG A 44 1.61 -8.60 -12.26
N ILE A 45 1.14 -9.02 -11.10
CA ILE A 45 0.27 -10.18 -10.91
C ILE A 45 -0.98 -9.72 -10.16
N ASN A 46 -2.16 -10.05 -10.69
CA ASN A 46 -3.44 -9.82 -10.04
C ASN A 46 -4.01 -11.15 -9.57
N ILE A 47 -4.36 -11.23 -8.29
CA ILE A 47 -5.21 -12.29 -7.76
C ILE A 47 -6.64 -11.77 -7.83
N VAL A 48 -7.51 -12.53 -8.48
CA VAL A 48 -8.88 -12.10 -8.77
C VAL A 48 -9.90 -13.16 -8.35
N GLU A 49 -11.11 -12.74 -8.02
CA GLU A 49 -12.26 -13.61 -7.87
C GLU A 49 -12.75 -14.11 -9.25
N LYS A 50 -13.62 -15.13 -9.26
CA LYS A 50 -14.27 -15.62 -10.49
C LYS A 50 -15.00 -14.50 -11.28
N THR A 51 -15.44 -13.46 -10.61
CA THR A 51 -16.08 -12.28 -11.18
C THR A 51 -15.11 -11.30 -11.85
N GLY A 52 -13.80 -11.53 -11.72
CA GLY A 52 -12.75 -10.59 -12.16
C GLY A 52 -12.40 -9.50 -11.14
N LYS A 53 -13.07 -9.46 -9.96
CA LYS A 53 -12.75 -8.51 -8.90
C LYS A 53 -11.35 -8.77 -8.36
N ILE A 54 -10.52 -7.74 -8.31
CA ILE A 54 -9.15 -7.81 -7.77
C ILE A 54 -9.20 -7.97 -6.25
N ARG A 55 -8.41 -8.92 -5.71
CA ARG A 55 -8.24 -9.20 -4.28
C ARG A 55 -6.82 -8.87 -3.80
N MET A 56 -5.85 -9.03 -4.67
CA MET A 56 -4.47 -8.67 -4.38
C MET A 56 -3.75 -8.28 -5.68
N VAL A 57 -2.87 -7.32 -5.58
CA VAL A 57 -1.93 -6.95 -6.64
C VAL A 57 -0.52 -7.10 -6.10
N ILE A 58 0.33 -7.82 -6.82
CA ILE A 58 1.79 -7.83 -6.63
C ILE A 58 2.38 -7.10 -7.82
N SER A 59 3.17 -6.05 -7.60
CA SER A 59 3.59 -5.20 -8.71
C SER A 59 4.90 -4.46 -8.47
N ASN A 60 5.59 -4.13 -9.56
CA ASN A 60 6.65 -3.13 -9.56
C ASN A 60 6.04 -1.72 -9.36
N ARG A 61 6.89 -0.68 -9.22
CA ARG A 61 6.46 0.72 -9.01
C ARG A 61 5.61 1.25 -10.17
N GLU A 62 5.99 0.97 -11.41
CA GLU A 62 5.35 1.54 -12.59
C GLU A 62 3.92 1.02 -12.79
N MET A 63 3.73 -0.28 -12.53
CA MET A 63 2.46 -0.98 -12.71
C MET A 63 1.62 -1.06 -11.42
N GLN A 64 2.06 -0.36 -10.33
CA GLN A 64 1.37 -0.44 -9.04
C GLN A 64 -0.07 0.09 -9.13
N HIS A 65 -0.96 -0.58 -8.38
CA HIS A 65 -2.36 -0.17 -8.29
C HIS A 65 -2.48 1.19 -7.59
N PRO A 66 -3.27 2.14 -8.11
CA PRO A 66 -3.39 3.49 -7.52
C PRO A 66 -4.07 3.50 -6.14
N GLY A 67 -4.74 2.41 -5.78
CA GLY A 67 -5.68 2.29 -4.68
C GLY A 67 -7.11 2.33 -5.18
N ARG A 68 -8.05 1.86 -4.35
CA ARG A 68 -9.49 1.87 -4.66
C ARG A 68 -10.27 2.13 -3.39
N MET A 69 -11.32 2.94 -3.50
CA MET A 69 -12.26 3.22 -2.42
C MET A 69 -13.64 3.51 -3.02
N ASP A 70 -14.70 2.99 -2.39
CA ASP A 70 -16.09 3.16 -2.82
C ASP A 70 -16.29 2.77 -4.30
N ASP A 71 -15.72 1.61 -4.68
CA ASP A 71 -15.78 1.01 -6.03
C ASP A 71 -15.16 1.89 -7.14
N LYS A 72 -14.25 2.81 -6.78
CA LYS A 72 -13.55 3.71 -7.70
C LYS A 72 -12.05 3.64 -7.49
N ASP A 73 -11.31 3.50 -8.58
CA ASP A 73 -9.86 3.65 -8.53
C ASP A 73 -9.49 5.09 -8.19
N LEU A 74 -8.53 5.26 -7.30
CA LEU A 74 -7.97 6.56 -6.96
C LEU A 74 -7.14 7.10 -8.15
N PRO A 75 -6.93 8.42 -8.23
CA PRO A 75 -6.05 8.99 -9.23
C PRO A 75 -4.67 8.32 -9.24
N LYS A 76 -4.10 8.11 -10.42
CA LYS A 76 -2.75 7.53 -10.54
C LYS A 76 -1.76 8.40 -9.79
N ARG A 77 -0.97 7.78 -8.93
CA ARG A 77 0.08 8.40 -8.11
C ARG A 77 1.30 7.50 -8.08
N ASP A 78 2.45 8.06 -7.78
CA ASP A 78 3.65 7.25 -7.53
C ASP A 78 3.45 6.45 -6.24
N ARG A 79 3.62 5.11 -6.35
CA ARG A 79 3.53 4.17 -5.22
C ARG A 79 4.70 3.20 -5.31
N PRO A 80 5.29 2.82 -4.17
CA PRO A 80 6.35 1.83 -4.13
C PRO A 80 5.92 0.48 -4.72
N ALA A 81 6.88 -0.33 -5.12
CA ALA A 81 6.67 -1.73 -5.43
C ALA A 81 6.17 -2.50 -4.21
N GLY A 82 5.43 -3.60 -4.43
CA GLY A 82 4.94 -4.45 -3.34
C GLY A 82 3.58 -5.07 -3.61
N MET A 83 2.89 -5.41 -2.53
CA MET A 83 1.57 -6.04 -2.54
C MET A 83 0.53 -5.09 -1.99
N ILE A 84 -0.62 -5.01 -2.65
CA ILE A 84 -1.81 -4.27 -2.17
C ILE A 84 -2.96 -5.27 -2.05
N PHE A 85 -3.68 -5.22 -0.93
CA PHE A 85 -4.81 -6.07 -0.62
C PHE A 85 -6.13 -5.30 -0.76
N PHE A 86 -7.18 -6.03 -1.18
CA PHE A 86 -8.52 -5.47 -1.37
C PHE A 86 -9.55 -6.37 -0.68
N ASN A 87 -10.51 -5.76 0.00
CA ASN A 87 -11.61 -6.45 0.66
C ASN A 87 -12.66 -6.97 -0.35
N ASP A 88 -13.75 -7.57 0.14
CA ASP A 88 -14.81 -8.14 -0.70
C ASP A 88 -15.59 -7.08 -1.49
N GLU A 89 -15.60 -5.84 -1.07
CA GLU A 89 -16.19 -4.72 -1.80
C GLU A 89 -15.24 -4.20 -2.89
N GLY A 90 -13.95 -4.55 -2.82
CA GLY A 90 -12.90 -4.11 -3.73
C GLY A 90 -12.16 -2.87 -3.25
N ASP A 91 -12.41 -2.40 -2.04
CA ASP A 91 -11.68 -1.30 -1.43
C ASP A 91 -10.31 -1.77 -0.94
N GLU A 92 -9.33 -0.88 -0.94
CA GLU A 92 -8.01 -1.14 -0.39
C GLU A 92 -8.12 -1.43 1.12
N ASP A 93 -7.48 -2.51 1.57
CA ASP A 93 -7.54 -3.03 2.94
C ASP A 93 -6.15 -3.07 3.59
N GLY A 94 -5.14 -2.57 2.90
CA GLY A 94 -3.76 -2.51 3.33
C GLY A 94 -2.77 -2.99 2.28
N GLY A 95 -1.51 -3.13 2.68
CA GLY A 95 -0.47 -3.56 1.78
C GLY A 95 0.88 -3.80 2.42
N LEU A 96 1.77 -4.44 1.67
CA LEU A 96 3.19 -4.58 1.96
C LEU A 96 3.96 -3.90 0.84
N VAL A 97 4.55 -2.75 1.11
CA VAL A 97 5.30 -1.96 0.14
C VAL A 97 6.71 -1.69 0.62
N TYR A 98 7.63 -1.57 -0.32
CA TYR A 98 9.04 -1.29 -0.01
C TYR A 98 9.65 -0.39 -1.08
N ASP A 99 10.61 0.41 -0.63
CA ASP A 99 11.36 1.34 -1.47
C ASP A 99 12.77 1.52 -0.92
N GLY A 100 13.68 2.01 -1.75
CA GLY A 100 15.01 2.36 -1.29
C GLY A 100 15.98 2.68 -2.42
N ASP A 101 16.86 3.62 -2.10
CA ASP A 101 18.00 4.00 -2.92
C ASP A 101 19.15 4.49 -2.01
N LYS A 102 20.14 5.16 -2.60
CA LYS A 102 21.28 5.73 -1.85
C LYS A 102 20.88 6.77 -0.79
N ASN A 103 19.69 7.36 -0.88
CA ASN A 103 19.21 8.41 0.03
C ASN A 103 18.44 7.83 1.22
N GLY A 104 17.92 6.62 1.11
CA GLY A 104 17.18 5.97 2.18
C GLY A 104 16.53 4.67 1.77
N ALA A 105 15.84 4.06 2.73
CA ALA A 105 15.08 2.83 2.51
C ALA A 105 13.82 2.82 3.38
N SER A 106 12.77 2.19 2.89
CA SER A 106 11.53 2.00 3.65
C SER A 106 10.88 0.66 3.33
N MET A 107 10.20 0.10 4.32
CA MET A 107 9.31 -1.03 4.16
C MET A 107 8.15 -0.88 5.12
N THR A 108 6.93 -1.04 4.63
CA THR A 108 5.72 -0.89 5.42
C THR A 108 4.76 -2.04 5.13
N TYR A 109 4.31 -2.71 6.19
CA TYR A 109 3.17 -3.60 6.16
C TYR A 109 2.03 -2.90 6.91
N SER A 110 0.97 -2.51 6.19
CA SER A 110 -0.16 -1.75 6.71
C SER A 110 -1.45 -2.55 6.70
N PHE A 111 -2.33 -2.16 7.64
CA PHE A 111 -3.70 -2.64 7.78
C PHE A 111 -4.60 -1.42 7.84
N ASP A 112 -5.59 -1.36 6.95
CA ASP A 112 -6.48 -0.23 6.84
C ASP A 112 -7.78 -0.51 7.61
N GLN A 113 -8.33 0.52 8.24
CA GLN A 113 -9.65 0.45 8.83
C GLN A 113 -10.69 0.44 7.70
N TYR A 114 -11.75 -0.34 7.85
CA TYR A 114 -12.84 -0.40 6.88
C TYR A 114 -13.31 1.01 6.48
N LYS A 115 -13.36 1.29 5.16
CA LYS A 115 -13.69 2.60 4.57
C LYS A 115 -12.78 3.76 5.02
N ASN A 116 -11.61 3.45 5.55
CA ASN A 116 -10.67 4.45 6.06
C ASN A 116 -9.24 4.11 5.62
N ASP A 117 -8.27 4.68 6.27
CA ASP A 117 -6.84 4.54 6.00
C ASP A 117 -6.15 3.75 7.13
N GLN A 118 -4.84 3.63 7.13
CA GLN A 118 -4.08 2.75 8.02
C GLN A 118 -4.37 3.01 9.51
N ILE A 119 -4.65 1.93 10.26
CA ILE A 119 -4.76 1.91 11.73
C ILE A 119 -3.62 1.15 12.38
N MET A 120 -2.92 0.29 11.64
CA MET A 120 -1.76 -0.44 12.14
C MET A 120 -0.69 -0.54 11.03
N GLN A 121 0.57 -0.37 11.43
CA GLN A 121 1.71 -0.57 10.53
C GLN A 121 2.87 -1.22 11.27
N LEU A 122 3.48 -2.21 10.65
CA LEU A 122 4.85 -2.60 10.93
C LEU A 122 5.75 -1.89 9.91
N GLN A 123 6.60 -1.00 10.39
CA GLN A 123 7.33 -0.06 9.53
C GLN A 123 8.82 -0.04 9.82
N TYR A 124 9.60 0.06 8.76
CA TYR A 124 11.01 0.40 8.75
C TYR A 124 11.20 1.63 7.86
N GLU A 125 11.93 2.62 8.38
CA GLU A 125 12.33 3.82 7.66
C GLU A 125 13.78 4.16 7.96
N GLN A 126 14.54 4.49 6.93
CA GLN A 126 15.90 4.98 7.02
C GLN A 126 16.10 6.15 6.07
N GLU A 127 16.68 7.21 6.58
CA GLU A 127 17.12 8.37 5.80
C GLU A 127 18.65 8.49 5.90
N ASN A 128 19.32 8.53 4.75
CA ASN A 128 20.77 8.65 4.63
C ASN A 128 21.13 10.13 4.36
N GLY A 129 21.16 10.96 5.41
CA GLY A 129 21.60 12.34 5.33
C GLY A 129 23.13 12.49 5.23
N LYS A 130 23.61 13.68 4.85
CA LYS A 130 25.04 13.99 4.83
C LYS A 130 25.63 13.97 6.25
N GLY A 131 26.20 12.81 6.63
CA GLY A 131 26.86 12.62 7.92
C GLY A 131 25.98 12.11 9.07
N ASN A 132 24.66 11.96 8.86
CA ASN A 132 23.74 11.39 9.84
C ASN A 132 22.79 10.40 9.16
N MET A 133 22.77 9.18 9.68
CA MET A 133 21.79 8.16 9.31
C MET A 133 20.68 8.17 10.37
N LEU A 134 19.48 8.55 9.98
CA LEU A 134 18.31 8.46 10.82
C LEU A 134 17.58 7.15 10.51
N ARG A 135 17.21 6.41 11.56
CA ARG A 135 16.49 5.14 11.40
C ARG A 135 15.41 5.01 12.45
N SER A 136 14.23 4.62 12.00
CA SER A 136 13.09 4.30 12.86
C SER A 136 12.47 2.99 12.37
N TYR A 137 12.11 2.10 13.29
CA TYR A 137 11.39 0.87 12.95
C TYR A 137 10.60 0.36 14.14
N GLY A 138 9.46 -0.24 13.85
CA GLY A 138 8.58 -0.79 14.89
C GLY A 138 7.11 -0.88 14.45
N LEU A 139 6.28 -1.20 15.44
CA LEU A 139 4.84 -1.25 15.32
C LEU A 139 4.24 0.10 15.69
N LYS A 140 3.36 0.62 14.83
CA LYS A 140 2.56 1.84 15.07
C LYS A 140 1.08 1.50 15.06
N LEU A 141 0.31 2.06 15.99
CA LEU A 141 -1.14 2.02 15.99
C LEU A 141 -1.70 3.43 15.95
N TRP A 142 -2.75 3.61 15.15
CA TRP A 142 -3.52 4.85 15.08
C TRP A 142 -4.96 4.60 15.48
N GLU A 143 -5.62 5.62 15.93
CA GLU A 143 -7.05 5.69 16.07
C GLU A 143 -7.57 6.67 15.03
N ARG A 144 -8.60 6.25 14.28
CA ARG A 144 -9.27 7.06 13.26
C ARG A 144 -10.74 7.14 13.57
N LYS A 145 -11.34 8.30 13.35
CA LYS A 145 -12.76 8.50 13.54
C LYS A 145 -13.56 7.86 12.42
N ASP A 146 -14.51 6.98 12.74
CA ASP A 146 -15.34 6.25 11.77
C ASP A 146 -16.15 7.18 10.87
N GLU A 147 -16.65 8.29 11.43
CA GLU A 147 -17.44 9.27 10.70
C GLU A 147 -16.66 10.06 9.65
N PHE A 148 -15.32 10.00 9.68
CA PHE A 148 -14.45 10.68 8.71
C PHE A 148 -13.69 9.67 7.84
N THR A 149 -14.42 9.08 6.91
CA THR A 149 -13.92 8.05 5.99
C THR A 149 -12.81 8.57 5.06
N LEU A 150 -12.06 7.67 4.42
CA LEU A 150 -11.04 8.02 3.44
C LEU A 150 -11.61 8.87 2.28
N SER A 151 -12.80 8.53 1.78
CA SER A 151 -13.47 9.31 0.73
C SER A 151 -13.75 10.76 1.15
N LYS A 152 -14.18 10.98 2.41
CA LYS A 152 -14.35 12.33 2.95
C LYS A 152 -13.01 13.06 3.09
N GLN A 153 -11.98 12.36 3.53
CA GLN A 153 -10.62 12.91 3.63
C GLN A 153 -10.10 13.34 2.26
N LEU A 154 -10.19 12.49 1.25
CA LEU A 154 -9.77 12.79 -0.13
C LEU A 154 -10.54 14.00 -0.67
N SER A 155 -11.87 14.01 -0.55
CA SER A 155 -12.71 15.15 -0.98
C SER A 155 -12.36 16.45 -0.27
N TYR A 156 -12.00 16.38 1.02
CA TYR A 156 -11.54 17.55 1.77
C TYR A 156 -10.23 18.09 1.20
N PHE A 157 -9.22 17.23 0.97
CA PHE A 157 -7.95 17.67 0.39
C PHE A 157 -8.07 18.12 -1.06
N ASP A 158 -8.92 17.50 -1.87
CA ASP A 158 -9.24 17.98 -3.22
C ASP A 158 -9.83 19.41 -3.19
N SER A 159 -10.66 19.72 -2.18
CA SER A 159 -11.19 21.07 -2.00
C SER A 159 -10.10 22.09 -1.60
N LEU A 160 -9.13 21.65 -0.77
CA LEU A 160 -7.99 22.50 -0.40
C LEU A 160 -7.05 22.72 -1.59
N GLU A 161 -6.82 21.72 -2.44
CA GLU A 161 -5.94 21.85 -3.60
C GLU A 161 -6.46 22.95 -4.56
N LYS A 162 -7.77 23.13 -4.67
CA LYS A 162 -8.38 24.24 -5.44
C LYS A 162 -8.06 25.62 -4.86
N LEU A 163 -7.72 25.69 -3.56
CA LEU A 163 -7.34 26.91 -2.86
C LEU A 163 -5.81 27.15 -2.82
N LYS A 164 -5.03 26.29 -3.47
CA LYS A 164 -3.55 26.31 -3.38
C LYS A 164 -2.92 27.64 -3.80
N ALA A 165 -3.56 28.39 -4.70
CA ALA A 165 -3.15 29.74 -5.11
C ALA A 165 -3.28 30.76 -3.96
N ASP A 166 -4.24 30.58 -3.04
CA ASP A 166 -4.33 31.32 -1.79
C ASP A 166 -3.68 30.52 -0.66
N THR A 167 -2.39 30.75 -0.47
CA THR A 167 -1.57 30.05 0.54
C THR A 167 -2.16 30.18 1.96
N THR A 168 -2.80 31.31 2.28
CA THR A 168 -3.41 31.54 3.59
C THR A 168 -4.64 30.66 3.78
N ALA A 169 -5.55 30.63 2.81
CA ALA A 169 -6.74 29.79 2.85
C ALA A 169 -6.37 28.30 2.90
N TYR A 170 -5.40 27.86 2.07
CA TYR A 170 -4.88 26.50 2.08
C TYR A 170 -4.34 26.11 3.45
N ASN A 171 -3.41 26.92 4.02
CA ASN A 171 -2.81 26.63 5.32
C ASN A 171 -3.82 26.62 6.47
N ASN A 172 -4.83 27.52 6.43
CA ASN A 172 -5.92 27.51 7.40
C ASN A 172 -6.76 26.24 7.30
N GLY A 173 -7.05 25.76 6.10
CA GLY A 173 -7.71 24.48 5.88
C GLY A 173 -6.91 23.32 6.46
N VAL A 174 -5.61 23.22 6.18
CA VAL A 174 -4.73 22.20 6.76
C VAL A 174 -4.70 22.26 8.29
N LYS A 175 -4.63 23.46 8.87
CA LYS A 175 -4.70 23.65 10.35
C LYS A 175 -6.03 23.15 10.92
N LYS A 176 -7.14 23.50 10.26
CA LYS A 176 -8.48 23.04 10.66
C LYS A 176 -8.59 21.52 10.62
N PHE A 177 -8.09 20.88 9.58
CA PHE A 177 -8.03 19.42 9.49
C PHE A 177 -7.25 18.80 10.66
N LYS A 178 -6.06 19.31 10.95
CA LYS A 178 -5.24 18.82 12.08
C LYS A 178 -5.93 19.03 13.42
N ALA A 179 -6.58 20.18 13.62
CA ALA A 179 -7.28 20.50 14.86
C ALA A 179 -8.54 19.66 15.08
N ALA A 180 -9.17 19.15 13.99
CA ALA A 180 -10.35 18.27 14.09
C ALA A 180 -10.01 16.89 14.68
N GLY A 181 -8.74 16.52 14.68
CA GLY A 181 -8.27 15.30 15.34
C GLY A 181 -8.89 14.03 14.78
N TYR A 182 -8.96 13.91 13.45
CA TYR A 182 -9.53 12.72 12.80
C TYR A 182 -8.64 11.49 12.88
N THR A 183 -7.35 11.68 13.11
CA THR A 183 -6.36 10.61 13.20
C THR A 183 -5.33 10.93 14.26
N HIS A 184 -5.07 9.98 15.16
CA HIS A 184 -4.07 10.11 16.22
C HIS A 184 -3.25 8.83 16.35
N GLN A 185 -1.91 8.96 16.44
CA GLN A 185 -1.08 7.83 16.83
C GLN A 185 -1.31 7.55 18.31
N ARG A 186 -1.63 6.28 18.64
CA ARG A 186 -1.91 5.81 20.01
C ARG A 186 -0.75 5.04 20.61
N LEU A 187 0.03 4.36 19.77
CA LEU A 187 1.12 3.54 20.21
C LEU A 187 2.26 3.54 19.20
N PHE A 188 3.48 3.54 19.70
CA PHE A 188 4.67 3.11 18.99
C PHE A 188 5.48 2.16 19.87
N VAL A 189 5.84 0.98 19.34
CA VAL A 189 6.79 0.05 19.94
C VAL A 189 7.92 -0.17 18.96
N GLY A 190 9.13 0.22 19.34
CA GLY A 190 10.27 0.07 18.44
C GLY A 190 11.41 1.02 18.74
N LYS A 191 12.26 1.24 17.75
CA LYS A 191 13.34 2.23 17.78
C LYS A 191 12.93 3.50 17.05
N ASN A 192 12.98 4.64 17.73
CA ASN A 192 12.70 5.93 17.14
C ASN A 192 13.96 6.59 16.54
N THR A 193 13.79 7.71 15.82
CA THR A 193 14.89 8.47 15.20
C THR A 193 15.85 9.10 16.20
N LYS A 194 15.44 9.24 17.47
CA LYS A 194 16.33 9.67 18.57
C LYS A 194 17.26 8.55 19.06
N GLY A 195 17.06 7.30 18.57
CA GLY A 195 17.83 6.12 18.98
C GLY A 195 17.34 5.47 20.27
N GLU A 196 16.19 5.87 20.78
CA GLU A 196 15.51 5.28 21.92
C GLU A 196 14.74 4.04 21.47
N VAL A 197 14.77 2.96 22.25
CA VAL A 197 14.09 1.70 21.96
C VAL A 197 13.11 1.40 23.08
N GLY A 198 11.80 1.35 22.74
CA GLY A 198 10.79 1.14 23.77
C GLY A 198 9.35 1.24 23.31
N LEU A 199 8.49 1.49 24.30
CA LEU A 199 7.05 1.63 24.20
C LEU A 199 6.68 3.09 24.46
N PHE A 200 5.90 3.68 23.54
CA PHE A 200 5.44 5.07 23.59
C PHE A 200 3.93 5.09 23.43
N LEU A 201 3.21 5.53 24.46
CA LEU A 201 1.75 5.55 24.50
C LEU A 201 1.21 6.98 24.54
N ASN A 202 0.22 7.22 23.68
CA ASN A 202 -0.51 8.49 23.59
C ASN A 202 -1.95 8.31 24.05
N ASP A 203 -2.56 9.39 24.54
CA ASP A 203 -4.00 9.45 24.83
C ASP A 203 -4.86 9.50 23.53
N ALA A 204 -6.18 9.53 23.68
CA ALA A 204 -7.11 9.60 22.56
C ALA A 204 -6.95 10.86 21.69
N GLY A 205 -6.33 11.91 22.22
CA GLY A 205 -5.97 13.13 21.48
C GLY A 205 -4.59 13.08 20.82
N GLY A 206 -3.90 11.95 20.92
CA GLY A 206 -2.54 11.78 20.34
C GLY A 206 -1.42 12.41 21.17
N LYS A 207 -1.70 12.82 22.42
CA LYS A 207 -0.68 13.41 23.30
C LYS A 207 0.07 12.32 24.05
N PRO A 208 1.42 12.39 24.15
CA PRO A 208 2.20 11.43 24.91
C PRO A 208 1.78 11.37 26.39
N ARG A 209 1.63 10.17 26.95
CA ARG A 209 1.20 9.93 28.33
C ARG A 209 2.11 9.00 29.11
N LEU A 210 2.70 8.02 28.41
CA LEU A 210 3.60 7.06 29.05
C LEU A 210 4.68 6.63 28.05
N ASN A 211 5.94 6.76 28.44
CA ASN A 211 7.10 6.26 27.70
C ASN A 211 7.88 5.28 28.56
N ILE A 212 8.23 4.12 28.02
CA ILE A 212 9.08 3.11 28.64
C ILE A 212 10.14 2.74 27.62
N TYR A 213 11.40 3.12 27.85
CA TYR A 213 12.42 2.94 26.82
C TYR A 213 13.83 2.81 27.39
N ILE A 214 14.73 2.31 26.57
CA ILE A 214 16.19 2.39 26.80
C ILE A 214 16.70 3.56 25.96
N ASN A 215 17.38 4.50 26.61
CA ASN A 215 17.95 5.68 25.96
C ASN A 215 19.30 5.38 25.27
N LYS A 216 19.91 6.35 24.62
CA LYS A 216 21.22 6.21 23.93
C LYS A 216 22.37 5.87 24.87
N GLN A 217 22.24 6.16 26.16
CA GLN A 217 23.22 5.86 27.19
C GLN A 217 23.02 4.47 27.83
N ASN A 218 22.15 3.64 27.23
CA ASN A 218 21.74 2.32 27.71
C ASN A 218 21.07 2.34 29.10
N GLN A 219 20.42 3.44 29.47
CA GLN A 219 19.71 3.57 30.72
C GLN A 219 18.21 3.32 30.51
N PRO A 220 17.57 2.55 31.42
CA PRO A 220 16.11 2.41 31.37
C PRO A 220 15.45 3.71 31.83
N VAL A 221 14.38 4.10 31.19
CA VAL A 221 13.59 5.31 31.47
C VAL A 221 12.10 4.97 31.44
N ILE A 222 11.40 5.41 32.51
CA ILE A 222 9.93 5.37 32.55
C ILE A 222 9.44 6.81 32.81
N GLU A 223 8.70 7.38 31.89
CA GLU A 223 8.16 8.72 31.99
C GLU A 223 6.63 8.69 31.95
N THR A 224 6.00 9.38 32.91
CA THR A 224 4.58 9.73 32.82
C THR A 224 4.44 11.22 32.54
N LEU A 225 3.49 11.59 31.67
CA LEU A 225 3.32 12.96 31.20
C LEU A 225 1.89 13.46 31.47
N ASP A 226 1.78 14.76 31.78
CA ASP A 226 0.50 15.43 31.92
C ASP A 226 -0.17 15.74 30.55
N GLU A 227 -1.36 16.33 30.59
CA GLU A 227 -2.10 16.69 29.38
C GLU A 227 -1.42 17.77 28.52
N SER A 228 -0.45 18.50 29.09
CA SER A 228 0.36 19.48 28.36
C SER A 228 1.64 18.89 27.78
N GLY A 229 1.91 17.57 28.01
CA GLY A 229 3.12 16.88 27.57
C GLY A 229 4.33 17.13 28.48
N ARG A 230 4.16 17.65 29.71
CA ARG A 230 5.24 17.82 30.69
C ARG A 230 5.42 16.53 31.46
N ILE A 231 6.67 16.16 31.72
CA ILE A 231 7.00 14.99 32.54
C ILE A 231 6.59 15.25 34.00
N ILE A 232 5.69 14.38 34.53
CA ILE A 232 5.23 14.42 35.91
C ILE A 232 6.15 13.56 36.76
N SER A 233 6.61 12.42 36.25
CA SER A 233 7.50 11.47 36.91
C SER A 233 8.45 10.85 35.91
N SER A 234 9.71 10.75 36.28
CA SER A 234 10.73 10.02 35.51
C SER A 234 11.53 9.14 36.48
N LYS A 235 11.72 7.87 36.13
CA LYS A 235 12.50 6.87 36.88
C LYS A 235 13.44 6.16 35.92
#